data_0eb339a096e44dd413393e0d539c9c27
#
_entry.id   0eb339a096e44dd413393e0d539c9c27
#
_cell.length_a   1.000
_cell.length_b   1.000
_cell.length_c   1.000
_cell.angle_alpha   90.00
_cell.angle_beta   90.00
_cell.angle_gamma   90.00
#
_symmetry.space_group_name_H-M   'P 1'
#
loop_
_entity.id
_entity.type
_entity.pdbx_description
1 polymer ?
#
loop_
_entity_poly.entity_id
_entity_poly.type
_entity_poly.pdbx_seq_one_letter_code
_entity_poly.pdbx_strand_id
1 'polypeptide(L)'
;FAAYILFISMLLTPIKTIITIYEEIQNGATGFKRFCEVMDEIPETDAPDAEDIESVTGDIEFKDVEFSYLNDKDEEVLDGVSFTIPHGKTTALVGGSGGGKTTVCHLIMHFYELNGGEITLDGRDIRKIRRGSLRDKIGIVAQDVFIFDGTVKENIAFGKADATDEEIIEAARQAKIHDYIMTMPQGYDTWVGER
;
A
#
# COMPACT_ATOMS: atom_id res chain seq x y z
N PHE A 1 17.23 -47.45 -42.80
CA PHE A 1 16.06 -46.77 -42.23
C PHE A 1 16.23 -46.46 -40.73
N ALA A 2 16.56 -47.44 -39.88
CA ALA A 2 16.73 -47.27 -38.46
C ALA A 2 17.86 -46.25 -38.09
N ALA A 3 18.98 -46.28 -38.76
CA ALA A 3 20.10 -45.34 -38.59
C ALA A 3 19.66 -43.88 -38.90
N TYR A 4 18.80 -43.67 -39.89
CA TYR A 4 18.30 -42.35 -40.26
C TYR A 4 17.38 -41.75 -39.18
N ILE A 5 16.54 -42.58 -38.57
CA ILE A 5 15.68 -42.17 -37.45
C ILE A 5 16.54 -41.79 -36.23
N LEU A 6 17.58 -42.56 -35.94
CA LEU A 6 18.54 -42.27 -34.85
C LEU A 6 19.23 -40.91 -35.07
N PHE A 7 19.74 -40.65 -36.28
CA PHE A 7 20.39 -39.38 -36.60
C PHE A 7 19.43 -38.17 -36.46
N ILE A 8 18.17 -38.30 -36.94
CA ILE A 8 17.16 -37.24 -36.78
C ILE A 8 16.90 -36.98 -35.30
N SER A 9 16.71 -38.03 -34.49
CA SER A 9 16.49 -37.88 -33.04
C SER A 9 17.67 -37.24 -32.35
N MET A 10 18.92 -37.61 -32.69
CA MET A 10 20.12 -36.98 -32.13
C MET A 10 20.25 -35.51 -32.51
N LEU A 11 19.72 -35.10 -33.65
CA LEU A 11 19.73 -33.69 -34.11
C LEU A 11 18.61 -32.85 -33.49
N LEU A 12 17.43 -33.45 -33.26
CA LEU A 12 16.29 -32.77 -32.68
C LEU A 12 16.47 -32.44 -31.18
N THR A 13 17.18 -33.32 -30.45
CA THR A 13 17.38 -33.13 -29.00
C THR A 13 18.13 -31.83 -28.67
N PRO A 14 19.31 -31.52 -29.24
CA PRO A 14 20.00 -30.25 -28.97
C PRO A 14 19.20 -29.03 -29.44
N ILE A 15 18.44 -29.15 -30.52
CA ILE A 15 17.56 -28.05 -30.99
C ILE A 15 16.51 -27.72 -29.92
N LYS A 16 15.84 -28.75 -29.39
CA LYS A 16 14.88 -28.56 -28.29
C LYS A 16 15.51 -27.92 -27.06
N THR A 17 16.73 -28.40 -26.70
CA THR A 17 17.47 -27.84 -25.56
C THR A 17 17.78 -26.35 -25.77
N ILE A 18 18.19 -25.95 -26.97
CA ILE A 18 18.44 -24.53 -27.28
C ILE A 18 17.17 -23.69 -27.14
N ILE A 19 16.03 -24.19 -27.61
CA ILE A 19 14.74 -23.50 -27.48
C ILE A 19 14.39 -23.32 -25.99
N THR A 20 14.50 -24.36 -25.18
CA THR A 20 14.23 -24.29 -23.74
C THR A 20 15.15 -23.29 -23.04
N ILE A 21 16.46 -23.33 -23.33
CA ILE A 21 17.42 -22.38 -22.75
C ILE A 21 17.05 -20.94 -23.16
N TYR A 22 16.65 -20.72 -24.41
CA TYR A 22 16.24 -19.40 -24.88
C TYR A 22 15.00 -18.89 -24.12
N GLU A 23 14.01 -19.76 -23.90
CA GLU A 23 12.81 -19.42 -23.11
C GLU A 23 13.17 -19.09 -21.65
N GLU A 24 14.06 -19.87 -21.03
CA GLU A 24 14.54 -19.63 -19.67
C GLU A 24 15.29 -18.29 -19.55
N ILE A 25 16.14 -17.98 -20.54
CA ILE A 25 16.86 -16.70 -20.60
C ILE A 25 15.86 -15.54 -20.73
N GLN A 26 14.86 -15.64 -21.60
CA GLN A 26 13.84 -14.59 -21.76
C GLN A 26 13.03 -14.38 -20.47
N ASN A 27 12.61 -15.45 -19.82
CA ASN A 27 11.91 -15.38 -18.55
C ASN A 27 12.78 -14.75 -17.46
N GLY A 28 14.04 -15.17 -17.37
CA GLY A 28 15.01 -14.60 -16.44
C GLY A 28 15.28 -13.11 -16.71
N ALA A 29 15.47 -12.74 -17.96
CA ALA A 29 15.67 -11.33 -18.36
C ALA A 29 14.46 -10.45 -18.04
N THR A 30 13.24 -10.96 -18.25
CA THR A 30 12.01 -10.25 -17.91
C THR A 30 11.87 -10.03 -16.39
N GLY A 31 12.17 -11.09 -15.61
CA GLY A 31 12.16 -11.00 -14.14
C GLY A 31 13.23 -10.01 -13.64
N PHE A 32 14.43 -10.08 -14.20
CA PHE A 32 15.50 -9.16 -13.85
C PHE A 32 15.17 -7.70 -14.22
N LYS A 33 14.54 -7.47 -15.37
CA LYS A 33 14.09 -6.13 -15.77
C LYS A 33 13.10 -5.56 -14.75
N ARG A 34 12.10 -6.34 -14.31
CA ARG A 34 11.14 -5.91 -13.27
C ARG A 34 11.82 -5.62 -11.94
N PHE A 35 12.83 -6.43 -11.59
CA PHE A 35 13.64 -6.17 -10.40
C PHE A 35 14.37 -4.82 -10.51
N CYS A 36 15.01 -4.54 -11.64
CA CYS A 36 15.67 -3.25 -11.86
C CYS A 36 14.67 -2.09 -11.82
N GLU A 37 13.49 -2.22 -12.43
CA GLU A 37 12.45 -1.20 -12.39
C GLU A 37 12.06 -0.83 -10.95
N VAL A 38 11.93 -1.82 -10.06
CA VAL A 38 11.65 -1.58 -8.63
C VAL A 38 12.83 -0.93 -7.92
N MET A 39 14.07 -1.35 -8.26
CA MET A 39 15.29 -0.79 -7.63
C MET A 39 15.60 0.64 -8.10
N ASP A 40 15.14 1.00 -9.28
CA ASP A 40 15.33 2.34 -9.87
C ASP A 40 14.25 3.34 -9.40
N GLU A 41 13.19 2.86 -8.70
CA GLU A 41 12.19 3.75 -8.13
C GLU A 41 12.82 4.69 -7.10
N ILE A 42 12.50 5.96 -7.24
CA ILE A 42 13.01 7.00 -6.33
C ILE A 42 12.24 6.92 -5.01
N PRO A 43 12.92 6.65 -3.89
CA PRO A 43 12.25 6.63 -2.59
C PRO A 43 11.60 7.97 -2.26
N GLU A 44 10.45 7.92 -1.57
CA GLU A 44 9.83 9.13 -1.01
C GLU A 44 10.84 9.86 -0.11
N THR A 45 10.97 11.16 -0.32
CA THR A 45 11.85 12.02 0.50
C THR A 45 11.04 13.09 1.17
N ASP A 46 11.31 13.33 2.45
CA ASP A 46 10.73 14.45 3.17
C ASP A 46 11.35 15.78 2.72
N ALA A 47 10.60 16.87 2.88
CA ALA A 47 11.14 18.21 2.67
C ALA A 47 12.33 18.45 3.64
N PRO A 48 13.34 19.23 3.21
CA PRO A 48 14.52 19.50 4.07
C PRO A 48 14.18 20.17 5.41
N ASP A 49 13.05 20.87 5.47
CA ASP A 49 12.51 21.55 6.64
C ASP A 49 11.36 20.79 7.32
N ALA A 50 11.15 19.52 6.96
CA ALA A 50 10.11 18.70 7.58
C ALA A 50 10.48 18.30 9.00
N GLU A 51 9.54 18.47 9.91
CA GLU A 51 9.66 18.19 11.35
C GLU A 51 8.78 17.00 11.76
N ASP A 52 9.14 16.35 12.86
CA ASP A 52 8.30 15.35 13.47
C ASP A 52 7.13 15.99 14.24
N ILE A 53 6.02 15.26 14.36
CA ILE A 53 4.90 15.61 15.23
C ILE A 53 4.79 14.62 16.39
N GLU A 54 4.68 15.14 17.63
CA GLU A 54 4.54 14.30 18.81
C GLU A 54 3.10 13.83 19.01
N SER A 55 2.15 14.72 18.78
CA SER A 55 0.72 14.45 18.95
C SER A 55 -0.11 15.24 17.95
N VAL A 56 -1.31 14.76 17.70
CA VAL A 56 -2.33 15.44 16.90
C VAL A 56 -3.41 15.95 17.86
N THR A 57 -3.59 17.25 17.92
CA THR A 57 -4.52 17.90 18.86
C THR A 57 -5.46 18.89 18.19
N GLY A 58 -5.25 19.20 16.93
CA GLY A 58 -6.03 20.16 16.16
C GLY A 58 -6.77 19.54 14.99
N ASP A 59 -7.30 20.42 14.17
CA ASP A 59 -8.12 20.07 13.02
C ASP A 59 -7.26 19.71 11.81
N ILE A 60 -7.87 18.98 10.86
CA ILE A 60 -7.33 18.83 9.50
C ILE A 60 -8.10 19.81 8.62
N GLU A 61 -7.39 20.71 7.93
CA GLU A 61 -8.00 21.68 7.04
C GLU A 61 -7.52 21.48 5.59
N PHE A 62 -8.46 21.45 4.67
CA PHE A 62 -8.24 21.52 3.24
C PHE A 62 -8.54 22.95 2.78
N LYS A 63 -7.61 23.57 2.03
CA LYS A 63 -7.73 24.96 1.54
C LYS A 63 -7.42 24.98 0.06
N ASP A 64 -8.45 25.18 -0.74
CA ASP A 64 -8.40 25.25 -2.21
C ASP A 64 -7.58 24.11 -2.83
N VAL A 65 -7.82 22.88 -2.34
CA VAL A 65 -7.04 21.71 -2.74
C VAL A 65 -7.42 21.27 -4.15
N GLU A 66 -6.42 21.25 -5.03
CA GLU A 66 -6.49 20.73 -6.39
C GLU A 66 -5.64 19.48 -6.50
N PHE A 67 -6.20 18.42 -7.12
CA PHE A 67 -5.48 17.16 -7.29
C PHE A 67 -5.94 16.37 -8.50
N SER A 68 -4.96 15.85 -9.27
CA SER A 68 -5.14 14.82 -10.29
C SER A 68 -4.03 13.76 -10.20
N TYR A 69 -4.34 12.50 -10.50
CA TYR A 69 -3.35 11.42 -10.41
C TYR A 69 -2.28 11.48 -11.49
N LEU A 70 -2.58 12.03 -12.66
CA LEU A 70 -1.68 12.07 -13.81
C LEU A 70 -1.11 13.46 -14.09
N ASN A 71 -1.28 14.43 -13.18
CA ASN A 71 -0.99 15.84 -13.44
C ASN A 71 -1.68 16.38 -14.71
N ASP A 72 -2.79 15.75 -15.09
CA ASP A 72 -3.60 16.15 -16.24
C ASP A 72 -4.78 16.99 -15.75
N LYS A 73 -4.87 18.24 -16.23
CA LYS A 73 -5.94 19.14 -15.83
C LYS A 73 -7.31 18.73 -16.36
N ASP A 74 -7.35 17.85 -17.36
CA ASP A 74 -8.61 17.34 -17.92
C ASP A 74 -9.19 16.18 -17.08
N GLU A 75 -8.42 15.65 -16.11
CA GLU A 75 -8.81 14.57 -15.19
C GLU A 75 -8.67 14.99 -13.72
N GLU A 76 -9.05 16.24 -13.37
CA GLU A 76 -9.06 16.70 -11.99
C GLU A 76 -10.04 15.88 -11.14
N VAL A 77 -9.50 15.31 -10.04
CA VAL A 77 -10.29 14.54 -9.05
C VAL A 77 -10.80 15.45 -7.95
N LEU A 78 -10.00 16.46 -7.56
CA LEU A 78 -10.38 17.52 -6.64
C LEU A 78 -10.06 18.86 -7.31
N ASP A 79 -11.06 19.76 -7.33
CA ASP A 79 -11.00 21.09 -7.93
C ASP A 79 -11.38 22.13 -6.87
N GLY A 80 -10.36 22.81 -6.30
CA GLY A 80 -10.53 23.89 -5.33
C GLY A 80 -11.30 23.49 -4.05
N VAL A 81 -11.10 22.27 -3.55
CA VAL A 81 -11.88 21.72 -2.43
C VAL A 81 -11.40 22.30 -1.11
N SER A 82 -12.32 22.87 -0.34
CA SER A 82 -12.05 23.45 0.98
C SER A 82 -13.04 22.94 2.02
N PHE A 83 -12.55 22.36 3.11
CA PHE A 83 -13.33 21.93 4.28
C PHE A 83 -12.42 21.65 5.47
N THR A 84 -13.05 21.48 6.64
CA THR A 84 -12.35 21.18 7.90
C THR A 84 -12.88 19.88 8.49
N ILE A 85 -11.98 19.04 8.97
CA ILE A 85 -12.25 17.87 9.82
C ILE A 85 -11.90 18.24 11.25
N PRO A 86 -12.91 18.53 12.11
CA PRO A 86 -12.65 19.00 13.47
C PRO A 86 -12.05 17.88 14.33
N HIS A 87 -11.10 18.25 15.17
CA HIS A 87 -10.48 17.34 16.14
C HIS A 87 -11.54 16.66 17.05
N GLY A 88 -11.34 15.37 17.30
CA GLY A 88 -12.22 14.59 18.18
C GLY A 88 -13.65 14.38 17.65
N LYS A 89 -13.92 14.71 16.39
CA LYS A 89 -15.21 14.47 15.73
C LYS A 89 -15.10 13.38 14.67
N THR A 90 -16.24 12.74 14.42
CA THR A 90 -16.39 11.84 13.26
C THR A 90 -16.94 12.65 12.10
N THR A 91 -16.20 12.67 11.00
CA THR A 91 -16.60 13.34 9.75
C THR A 91 -16.89 12.28 8.69
N ALA A 92 -18.03 12.37 8.02
CA ALA A 92 -18.40 11.48 6.93
C ALA A 92 -18.31 12.21 5.59
N LEU A 93 -17.55 11.65 4.65
CA LEU A 93 -17.50 12.09 3.26
C LEU A 93 -18.55 11.32 2.46
N VAL A 94 -19.53 12.03 1.92
CA VAL A 94 -20.63 11.45 1.14
C VAL A 94 -20.59 11.94 -0.30
N GLY A 95 -20.96 11.07 -1.24
CA GLY A 95 -20.97 11.40 -2.67
C GLY A 95 -20.96 10.15 -3.55
N GLY A 96 -21.15 10.35 -4.84
CA GLY A 96 -21.13 9.27 -5.85
C GLY A 96 -19.78 8.54 -5.94
N SER A 97 -19.76 7.42 -6.66
CA SER A 97 -18.51 6.75 -7.01
C SER A 97 -17.65 7.68 -7.88
N GLY A 98 -16.34 7.69 -7.66
CA GLY A 98 -15.40 8.60 -8.35
C GLY A 98 -15.36 10.03 -7.79
N GLY A 99 -16.15 10.39 -6.79
CA GLY A 99 -16.18 11.73 -6.22
C GLY A 99 -15.01 12.09 -5.28
N GLY A 100 -13.84 11.51 -5.42
CA GLY A 100 -12.62 11.88 -4.70
C GLY A 100 -12.54 11.49 -3.21
N LYS A 101 -13.54 10.76 -2.65
CA LYS A 101 -13.55 10.42 -1.21
C LYS A 101 -12.33 9.66 -0.74
N THR A 102 -11.93 8.62 -1.48
CA THR A 102 -10.72 7.83 -1.18
C THR A 102 -9.46 8.66 -1.41
N THR A 103 -9.48 9.53 -2.42
CA THR A 103 -8.40 10.46 -2.71
C THR A 103 -8.13 11.41 -1.54
N VAL A 104 -9.17 11.94 -0.90
CA VAL A 104 -9.05 12.77 0.31
C VAL A 104 -8.30 12.01 1.41
N CYS A 105 -8.64 10.74 1.67
CA CYS A 105 -7.94 9.93 2.67
C CYS A 105 -6.47 9.71 2.28
N HIS A 106 -6.18 9.45 1.01
CA HIS A 106 -4.81 9.27 0.52
C HIS A 106 -3.98 10.56 0.63
N LEU A 107 -4.59 11.72 0.39
CA LEU A 107 -3.91 13.01 0.52
C LEU A 107 -3.60 13.35 1.99
N ILE A 108 -4.48 13.02 2.93
CA ILE A 108 -4.21 13.18 4.38
C ILE A 108 -2.99 12.34 4.79
N MET A 109 -2.82 11.13 4.22
CA MET A 109 -1.67 10.26 4.44
C MET A 109 -0.40 10.73 3.71
N HIS A 110 -0.50 11.81 2.93
CA HIS A 110 0.56 12.32 2.07
C HIS A 110 1.16 11.23 1.17
N PHE A 111 0.26 10.42 0.53
CA PHE A 111 0.67 9.44 -0.48
C PHE A 111 0.92 10.08 -1.84
N TYR A 112 0.36 11.26 -2.06
CA TYR A 112 0.48 12.04 -3.30
C TYR A 112 0.75 13.50 -2.99
N GLU A 113 1.48 14.16 -3.89
CA GLU A 113 1.69 15.61 -3.84
C GLU A 113 0.46 16.34 -4.42
N LEU A 114 0.14 17.50 -3.86
CA LEU A 114 -0.96 18.34 -4.35
C LEU A 114 -0.58 19.06 -5.63
N ASN A 115 -1.54 19.23 -6.54
CA ASN A 115 -1.38 20.13 -7.71
C ASN A 115 -1.56 21.59 -7.31
N GLY A 116 -2.42 21.89 -6.32
CA GLY A 116 -2.68 23.22 -5.80
C GLY A 116 -3.25 23.18 -4.38
N GLY A 117 -3.29 24.34 -3.73
CA GLY A 117 -3.78 24.48 -2.37
C GLY A 117 -2.87 23.94 -1.29
N GLU A 118 -3.45 23.77 -0.09
CA GLU A 118 -2.72 23.19 1.04
C GLU A 118 -3.64 22.32 1.91
N ILE A 119 -3.05 21.32 2.56
CA ILE A 119 -3.67 20.53 3.64
C ILE A 119 -2.86 20.81 4.89
N THR A 120 -3.55 21.21 5.97
CA THR A 120 -2.89 21.44 7.26
C THR A 120 -3.39 20.48 8.32
N LEU A 121 -2.49 20.06 9.20
CA LEU A 121 -2.75 19.30 10.42
C LEU A 121 -2.24 20.11 11.61
N ASP A 122 -3.09 20.40 12.58
CA ASP A 122 -2.77 21.31 13.70
C ASP A 122 -2.23 22.69 13.23
N GLY A 123 -2.74 23.18 12.07
CA GLY A 123 -2.30 24.43 11.45
C GLY A 123 -0.93 24.35 10.76
N ARG A 124 -0.29 23.17 10.69
CA ARG A 124 0.95 22.95 9.96
C ARG A 124 0.67 22.28 8.61
N ASP A 125 1.27 22.77 7.53
CA ASP A 125 1.20 22.13 6.24
C ASP A 125 1.77 20.71 6.31
N ILE A 126 1.03 19.71 5.83
CA ILE A 126 1.46 18.30 5.88
C ILE A 126 2.77 18.05 5.12
N ARG A 127 3.11 18.89 4.12
CA ARG A 127 4.39 18.83 3.40
C ARG A 127 5.60 19.17 4.27
N LYS A 128 5.37 19.86 5.40
CA LYS A 128 6.39 20.20 6.42
C LYS A 128 6.41 19.25 7.61
N ILE A 129 5.65 18.17 7.53
CA ILE A 129 5.64 17.09 8.50
C ILE A 129 6.34 15.88 7.87
N ARG A 130 7.26 15.24 8.60
CA ARG A 130 7.87 14.01 8.13
C ARG A 130 6.81 12.93 7.91
N ARG A 131 6.81 12.32 6.73
CA ARG A 131 5.82 11.30 6.34
C ARG A 131 5.72 10.16 7.34
N GLY A 132 6.86 9.66 7.84
CA GLY A 132 6.87 8.62 8.87
C GLY A 132 6.13 9.07 10.12
N SER A 133 6.46 10.24 10.66
CA SER A 133 5.83 10.80 11.85
C SER A 133 4.34 11.08 11.68
N LEU A 134 3.92 11.55 10.49
CA LEU A 134 2.52 11.76 10.13
C LEU A 134 1.75 10.42 10.10
N ARG A 135 2.29 9.43 9.37
CA ARG A 135 1.65 8.12 9.18
C ARG A 135 1.57 7.32 10.48
N ASP A 136 2.52 7.49 11.39
CA ASP A 136 2.49 6.87 12.73
C ASP A 136 1.29 7.34 13.59
N LYS A 137 0.68 8.48 13.25
CA LYS A 137 -0.49 9.02 13.96
C LYS A 137 -1.82 8.69 13.27
N ILE A 138 -1.80 8.06 12.12
CA ILE A 138 -2.98 7.79 11.30
C ILE A 138 -3.14 6.29 11.10
N GLY A 139 -4.29 5.75 11.49
CA GLY A 139 -4.71 4.40 11.12
C GLY A 139 -5.65 4.46 9.92
N ILE A 140 -5.42 3.60 8.93
CA ILE A 140 -6.31 3.45 7.78
C ILE A 140 -6.96 2.07 7.77
N VAL A 141 -8.26 2.04 7.48
CA VAL A 141 -8.99 0.80 7.16
C VAL A 141 -9.37 0.87 5.69
N ALA A 142 -8.65 0.15 4.85
CA ALA A 142 -8.90 0.12 3.41
C ALA A 142 -10.15 -0.72 3.08
N GLN A 143 -10.78 -0.41 1.94
CA GLN A 143 -11.92 -1.20 1.44
C GLN A 143 -11.44 -2.57 0.94
N ASP A 144 -10.33 -2.58 0.19
CA ASP A 144 -9.67 -3.80 -0.26
C ASP A 144 -8.53 -4.10 0.72
N VAL A 145 -8.73 -5.15 1.53
CA VAL A 145 -7.76 -5.57 2.55
C VAL A 145 -6.88 -6.67 1.98
N PHE A 146 -5.58 -6.44 1.97
CA PHE A 146 -4.60 -7.47 1.65
C PHE A 146 -4.29 -8.29 2.90
N ILE A 147 -4.38 -9.62 2.79
CA ILE A 147 -3.98 -10.55 3.84
C ILE A 147 -2.70 -11.25 3.38
N PHE A 148 -1.62 -11.09 4.15
CA PHE A 148 -0.36 -11.77 3.88
C PHE A 148 -0.49 -13.27 4.10
N ASP A 149 0.21 -14.04 3.28
CA ASP A 149 0.30 -15.49 3.43
C ASP A 149 1.08 -15.82 4.71
N GLY A 150 0.36 -16.29 5.72
CA GLY A 150 0.87 -16.49 7.08
C GLY A 150 -0.25 -16.76 8.08
N THR A 151 0.06 -16.73 9.36
CA THR A 151 -0.91 -16.90 10.42
C THR A 151 -1.72 -15.63 10.69
N VAL A 152 -2.88 -15.76 11.33
CA VAL A 152 -3.67 -14.62 11.82
C VAL A 152 -2.81 -13.74 12.74
N LYS A 153 -2.01 -14.36 13.62
CA LYS A 153 -1.09 -13.68 14.52
C LYS A 153 -0.08 -12.81 13.77
N GLU A 154 0.58 -13.36 12.75
CA GLU A 154 1.57 -12.66 11.93
C GLU A 154 0.93 -11.49 11.18
N ASN A 155 -0.27 -11.67 10.65
CA ASN A 155 -1.00 -10.59 9.97
C ASN A 155 -1.36 -9.44 10.91
N ILE A 156 -1.77 -9.71 12.17
CA ILE A 156 -2.05 -8.66 13.16
C ILE A 156 -0.75 -7.99 13.59
N ALA A 157 0.32 -8.76 13.80
CA ALA A 157 1.64 -8.26 14.19
C ALA A 157 2.34 -7.44 13.10
N PHE A 158 1.86 -7.49 11.86
CA PHE A 158 2.47 -6.75 10.74
C PHE A 158 2.56 -5.23 11.00
N GLY A 159 1.60 -4.67 11.74
CA GLY A 159 1.62 -3.25 12.14
C GLY A 159 2.68 -2.90 13.19
N LYS A 160 3.21 -3.90 13.92
CA LYS A 160 4.24 -3.75 14.96
C LYS A 160 5.04 -5.05 15.05
N ALA A 161 6.22 -5.07 14.43
CA ALA A 161 7.04 -6.28 14.26
C ALA A 161 7.47 -6.95 15.60
N ASP A 162 7.56 -6.17 16.68
CA ASP A 162 7.93 -6.62 18.04
C ASP A 162 6.73 -6.71 18.99
N ALA A 163 5.48 -6.81 18.44
CA ALA A 163 4.29 -6.92 19.24
C ALA A 163 4.27 -8.19 20.08
N THR A 164 3.96 -8.05 21.37
CA THR A 164 3.76 -9.21 22.25
C THR A 164 2.42 -9.89 21.96
N ASP A 165 2.27 -11.15 22.42
CA ASP A 165 1.03 -11.89 22.26
C ASP A 165 -0.16 -11.20 22.94
N GLU A 166 0.08 -10.56 24.08
CA GLU A 166 -0.93 -9.78 24.80
C GLU A 166 -1.38 -8.57 23.99
N GLU A 167 -0.46 -7.85 23.35
CA GLU A 167 -0.76 -6.70 22.48
C GLU A 167 -1.58 -7.14 21.25
N ILE A 168 -1.22 -8.25 20.63
CA ILE A 168 -1.95 -8.83 19.48
C ILE A 168 -3.39 -9.21 19.88
N ILE A 169 -3.56 -9.87 21.02
CA ILE A 169 -4.89 -10.25 21.54
C ILE A 169 -5.71 -9.00 21.87
N GLU A 170 -5.10 -8.00 22.48
CA GLU A 170 -5.78 -6.76 22.83
C GLU A 170 -6.21 -5.98 21.58
N ALA A 171 -5.36 -5.89 20.55
CA ALA A 171 -5.71 -5.31 19.25
C ALA A 171 -6.91 -6.03 18.61
N ALA A 172 -6.91 -7.38 18.65
CA ALA A 172 -8.02 -8.17 18.13
C ALA A 172 -9.32 -7.96 18.93
N ARG A 173 -9.24 -7.76 20.25
CA ARG A 173 -10.40 -7.43 21.09
C ARG A 173 -10.97 -6.06 20.77
N GLN A 174 -10.09 -5.06 20.59
CA GLN A 174 -10.51 -3.70 20.21
C GLN A 174 -11.18 -3.69 18.84
N ALA A 175 -10.65 -4.46 17.90
CA ALA A 175 -11.23 -4.67 16.57
C ALA A 175 -12.49 -5.55 16.58
N LYS A 176 -12.89 -6.12 17.72
CA LYS A 176 -14.05 -7.03 17.86
C LYS A 176 -13.97 -8.32 17.04
N ILE A 177 -12.76 -8.79 16.73
CA ILE A 177 -12.53 -10.04 15.98
C ILE A 177 -11.97 -11.17 16.83
N HIS A 178 -11.59 -10.91 18.10
CA HIS A 178 -11.01 -11.92 19.00
C HIS A 178 -11.88 -13.17 19.09
N ASP A 179 -13.17 -13.01 19.38
CA ASP A 179 -14.08 -14.15 19.56
C ASP A 179 -14.21 -14.97 18.27
N TYR A 180 -14.21 -14.31 17.10
CA TYR A 180 -14.23 -15.01 15.81
C TYR A 180 -12.93 -15.80 15.59
N ILE A 181 -11.76 -15.23 15.88
CA ILE A 181 -10.47 -15.91 15.79
C ILE A 181 -10.47 -17.17 16.66
N MET A 182 -11.02 -17.10 17.87
CA MET A 182 -11.10 -18.24 18.77
C MET A 182 -12.03 -19.36 18.29
N THR A 183 -12.90 -19.11 17.30
CA THR A 183 -13.69 -20.17 16.63
C THR A 183 -12.92 -20.89 15.53
N MET A 184 -11.80 -20.36 15.09
CA MET A 184 -10.97 -20.99 14.06
C MET A 184 -10.24 -22.22 14.63
N PRO A 185 -9.93 -23.25 13.82
CA PRO A 185 -9.37 -24.52 14.29
C PRO A 185 -8.07 -24.39 15.09
N GLN A 186 -7.24 -23.38 14.78
CA GLN A 186 -5.96 -23.13 15.44
C GLN A 186 -5.91 -21.72 16.08
N GLY A 187 -7.07 -21.04 16.20
CA GLY A 187 -7.12 -19.69 16.76
C GLY A 187 -6.19 -18.72 16.03
N TYR A 188 -5.32 -18.06 16.77
CA TYR A 188 -4.35 -17.11 16.23
C TYR A 188 -3.27 -17.74 15.33
N ASP A 189 -3.01 -19.04 15.46
CA ASP A 189 -2.05 -19.78 14.63
C ASP A 189 -2.70 -20.32 13.34
N THR A 190 -3.97 -20.01 13.11
CA THR A 190 -4.66 -20.38 11.87
C THR A 190 -4.00 -19.69 10.69
N TRP A 191 -3.63 -20.49 9.68
CA TRP A 191 -3.04 -20.00 8.44
C TRP A 191 -4.11 -19.31 7.58
N VAL A 192 -3.81 -18.11 7.12
CA VAL A 192 -4.65 -17.27 6.25
C VAL A 192 -3.82 -16.73 5.11
N GLY A 193 -4.46 -16.29 4.02
CA GLY A 193 -3.81 -15.74 2.83
C GLY A 193 -4.68 -15.89 1.60
N GLU A 194 -4.30 -15.27 0.51
CA GLU A 194 -4.94 -15.47 -0.78
C GLU A 194 -4.56 -16.86 -1.32
N ARG A 195 -5.57 -17.64 -1.70
CA ARG A 195 -5.38 -18.92 -2.39
C ARG A 195 -5.57 -18.76 -3.88
#